data_95230ec70b9338e21f32300ba50800d9
#
_entry.id   95230ec70b9338e21f32300ba50800d9
#
_cell.length_a   1.000
_cell.length_b   1.000
_cell.length_c   1.000
_cell.angle_alpha   90.00
_cell.angle_beta   90.00
_cell.angle_gamma   90.00
#
_symmetry.space_group_name_H-M   'P 1'
#
loop_
_entity.id
_entity.type
_entity.pdbx_description
1 polymer ?
#
loop_
_entity_poly.entity_id
_entity_poly.type
_entity_poly.pdbx_seq_one_letter_code
_entity_poly.pdbx_strand_id
1 'polypeptide(L)'
;NLYLSMSFYFEKEGFNGFSTWMKKQSAEEMDHAYQMANFIIKRGGTAEVNTIDAVKKTWTSPLNAFEDAYAHECKISARINELLSQAQKEGDNATQDFLWQFVREQVDEEATASGIVDRIKRMGDSSLFNLDEQYGRRQG
;
A
#
# COMPACT_ATOMS: atom_id res chain seq x y z
N ASN A 1 2.35 8.52 -0.99
CA ASN A 1 1.49 9.73 -0.96
C ASN A 1 0.01 9.44 -1.17
N LEU A 2 -0.33 8.39 -1.92
CA LEU A 2 -1.74 8.03 -2.13
C LEU A 2 -2.45 7.70 -0.82
N TYR A 3 -1.85 6.86 0.02
CA TYR A 3 -2.44 6.50 1.32
C TYR A 3 -2.56 7.69 2.26
N LEU A 4 -1.59 8.60 2.22
CA LEU A 4 -1.68 9.83 3.01
C LEU A 4 -2.87 10.68 2.54
N SER A 5 -3.03 10.83 1.23
CA SER A 5 -4.17 11.55 0.65
C SER A 5 -5.51 10.90 1.05
N MET A 6 -5.58 9.57 0.99
CA MET A 6 -6.77 8.82 1.44
C MET A 6 -7.07 9.05 2.92
N SER A 7 -6.02 9.14 3.75
CA SER A 7 -6.21 9.38 5.18
C SER A 7 -6.89 10.73 5.45
N PHE A 8 -6.51 11.75 4.70
CA PHE A 8 -7.13 13.08 4.83
C PHE A 8 -8.57 13.08 4.33
N TYR A 9 -8.85 12.37 3.25
CA TYR A 9 -10.21 12.19 2.76
C TYR A 9 -11.10 11.53 3.83
N PHE A 10 -10.66 10.43 4.40
CA PHE A 10 -11.43 9.73 5.44
C PHE A 10 -11.64 10.57 6.68
N GLU A 11 -10.63 11.33 7.10
CA GLU A 11 -10.74 12.21 8.27
C GLU A 11 -11.79 13.28 8.04
N LYS A 12 -11.81 13.89 6.87
CA LYS A 12 -12.80 14.89 6.49
C LYS A 12 -14.23 14.31 6.46
N GLU A 13 -14.36 13.07 5.99
CA GLU A 13 -15.67 12.39 5.91
C GLU A 13 -16.13 11.79 7.25
N GLY A 14 -15.34 11.93 8.31
CA GLY A 14 -15.71 11.42 9.62
C GLY A 14 -15.34 9.96 9.88
N PHE A 15 -14.53 9.35 9.02
CA PHE A 15 -14.07 7.97 9.17
C PHE A 15 -12.66 7.94 9.77
N ASN A 16 -12.58 8.23 11.08
CA ASN A 16 -11.28 8.34 11.77
C ASN A 16 -10.52 7.01 11.82
N GLY A 17 -11.21 5.89 11.92
CA GLY A 17 -10.60 4.56 11.91
C GLY A 17 -9.95 4.23 10.59
N PHE A 18 -10.65 4.46 9.48
CA PHE A 18 -10.09 4.28 8.15
C PHE A 18 -8.92 5.24 7.89
N SER A 19 -9.03 6.49 8.38
CA SER A 19 -7.92 7.45 8.30
C SER A 19 -6.67 6.92 9.00
N THR A 20 -6.80 6.40 10.22
CA THR A 20 -5.70 5.81 10.97
C THR A 20 -5.08 4.63 10.23
N TRP A 21 -5.93 3.77 9.67
CA TRP A 21 -5.47 2.63 8.89
C TRP A 21 -4.62 3.07 7.67
N MET A 22 -5.09 4.09 6.97
CA MET A 22 -4.38 4.65 5.80
C MET A 22 -3.06 5.32 6.19
N LYS A 23 -2.99 5.99 7.35
CA LYS A 23 -1.74 6.57 7.87
C LYS A 23 -0.70 5.50 8.13
N LYS A 24 -1.11 4.36 8.70
CA LYS A 24 -0.20 3.23 8.92
C LYS A 24 0.28 2.62 7.60
N GLN A 25 -0.59 2.50 6.60
CA GLN A 25 -0.19 2.08 5.26
C GLN A 25 0.85 3.02 4.65
N SER A 26 0.65 4.33 4.80
CA SER A 26 1.60 5.34 4.33
C SER A 26 2.96 5.18 4.99
N ALA A 27 3.00 4.93 6.29
CA ALA A 27 4.24 4.71 7.03
C ALA A 27 4.95 3.43 6.58
N GLU A 28 4.22 2.35 6.34
CA GLU A 28 4.78 1.09 5.85
C GLU A 28 5.38 1.26 4.45
N GLU A 29 4.73 1.99 3.55
CA GLU A 29 5.28 2.28 2.22
C GLU A 29 6.58 3.07 2.30
N MET A 30 6.66 4.04 3.20
CA MET A 30 7.88 4.81 3.39
C MET A 30 9.02 3.93 3.91
N ASP A 31 8.72 3.02 4.83
CA ASP A 31 9.71 2.06 5.34
C ASP A 31 10.23 1.16 4.21
N HIS A 32 9.37 0.66 3.35
CA HIS A 32 9.77 -0.13 2.18
C HIS A 32 10.67 0.67 1.24
N ALA A 33 10.36 1.96 1.02
CA ALA A 33 11.18 2.83 0.20
C ALA A 33 12.59 3.00 0.80
N TYR A 34 12.69 3.18 2.11
CA TYR A 34 13.99 3.26 2.80
C TYR A 34 14.77 1.96 2.66
N GLN A 35 14.14 0.81 2.82
CA GLN A 35 14.80 -0.49 2.67
C GLN A 35 15.37 -0.66 1.27
N MET A 36 14.59 -0.31 0.24
CA MET A 36 15.03 -0.39 -1.15
C MET A 36 16.19 0.58 -1.45
N ALA A 37 16.10 1.82 -0.96
CA ALA A 37 17.16 2.80 -1.12
C ALA A 37 18.47 2.33 -0.46
N ASN A 38 18.38 1.81 0.75
CA ASN A 38 19.53 1.28 1.48
C ASN A 38 20.16 0.09 0.76
N PHE A 39 19.36 -0.79 0.19
CA PHE A 39 19.86 -1.92 -0.59
C PHE A 39 20.62 -1.45 -1.84
N ILE A 40 20.06 -0.49 -2.57
CA ILE A 40 20.69 0.09 -3.76
C ILE A 40 22.06 0.69 -3.39
N ILE A 41 22.12 1.46 -2.31
CA ILE A 41 23.35 2.10 -1.84
C ILE A 41 24.39 1.05 -1.43
N LYS A 42 23.99 0.02 -0.68
CA LYS A 42 24.89 -1.08 -0.29
C LYS A 42 25.46 -1.83 -1.49
N ARG A 43 24.72 -1.90 -2.58
CA ARG A 43 25.15 -2.53 -3.83
C ARG A 43 25.99 -1.60 -4.70
N GLY A 44 26.31 -0.40 -4.24
CA GLY A 44 27.14 0.57 -4.96
C GLY A 44 26.38 1.45 -5.93
N GLY A 45 25.05 1.41 -5.90
CA GLY A 45 24.21 2.27 -6.73
C GLY A 45 23.89 3.59 -6.05
N THR A 46 23.10 4.41 -6.76
CA THR A 46 22.63 5.70 -6.27
C THR A 46 21.10 5.64 -6.10
N ALA A 47 20.62 5.97 -4.90
CA ALA A 47 19.19 6.13 -4.66
C ALA A 47 18.82 7.58 -4.95
N GLU A 48 17.82 7.79 -5.80
CA GLU A 48 17.39 9.11 -6.25
C GLU A 48 15.93 9.36 -5.93
N VAL A 49 15.62 10.59 -5.54
CA VAL A 49 14.24 11.06 -5.39
C VAL A 49 13.88 11.83 -6.64
N ASN A 50 13.04 11.23 -7.46
CA ASN A 50 12.55 11.86 -8.69
C ASN A 50 11.28 12.66 -8.41
N THR A 51 10.79 13.37 -9.43
CA THR A 51 9.52 14.09 -9.35
C THR A 51 8.41 13.14 -8.91
N ILE A 52 7.64 13.57 -7.91
CA ILE A 52 6.49 12.83 -7.42
C ILE A 52 5.22 13.42 -8.05
N ASP A 53 4.50 12.61 -8.80
CA ASP A 53 3.26 13.03 -9.43
C ASP A 53 2.19 13.33 -8.39
N ALA A 54 1.30 14.26 -8.72
CA ALA A 54 0.15 14.55 -7.88
C ALA A 54 -0.73 13.31 -7.74
N VAL A 55 -1.18 13.05 -6.53
CA VAL A 55 -2.07 11.93 -6.25
C VAL A 55 -3.53 12.39 -6.22
N LYS A 56 -4.44 11.43 -6.41
CA LYS A 56 -5.88 11.65 -6.29
C LYS A 56 -6.20 12.20 -4.90
N LYS A 57 -7.14 13.14 -4.81
CA LYS A 57 -7.46 13.86 -3.57
C LYS A 57 -8.86 13.58 -3.06
N THR A 58 -9.75 13.08 -3.90
CA THR A 58 -11.15 12.86 -3.57
C THR A 58 -11.61 11.50 -4.06
N TRP A 59 -12.57 10.93 -3.33
CA TRP A 59 -13.22 9.66 -3.67
C TRP A 59 -14.73 9.83 -3.50
N THR A 60 -15.51 9.01 -4.16
CA THR A 60 -16.97 9.09 -4.11
C THR A 60 -17.57 8.39 -2.90
N SER A 61 -16.81 7.47 -2.30
CA SER A 61 -17.25 6.68 -1.14
C SER A 61 -16.06 5.98 -0.50
N PRO A 62 -16.18 5.50 0.75
CA PRO A 62 -15.18 4.61 1.35
C PRO A 62 -14.86 3.38 0.49
N LEU A 63 -15.88 2.76 -0.12
CA LEU A 63 -15.68 1.65 -1.03
C LEU A 63 -14.77 2.02 -2.20
N ASN A 64 -15.02 3.16 -2.83
CA ASN A 64 -14.22 3.65 -3.95
C ASN A 64 -12.76 3.85 -3.54
N ALA A 65 -12.51 4.42 -2.36
CA ALA A 65 -11.15 4.60 -1.85
C ALA A 65 -10.43 3.26 -1.64
N PHE A 66 -11.09 2.27 -1.03
CA PHE A 66 -10.49 0.95 -0.82
C PHE A 66 -10.32 0.16 -2.12
N GLU A 67 -11.19 0.34 -3.10
CA GLU A 67 -10.99 -0.23 -4.44
C GLU A 67 -9.73 0.34 -5.10
N ASP A 68 -9.49 1.63 -4.96
CA ASP A 68 -8.26 2.27 -5.44
C ASP A 68 -7.03 1.77 -4.67
N ALA A 69 -7.16 1.56 -3.36
CA ALA A 69 -6.08 0.99 -2.55
C ALA A 69 -5.71 -0.42 -3.02
N TYR A 70 -6.70 -1.25 -3.31
CA TYR A 70 -6.46 -2.58 -3.86
C TYR A 70 -5.76 -2.52 -5.22
N ALA A 71 -6.24 -1.65 -6.12
CA ALA A 71 -5.62 -1.47 -7.44
C ALA A 71 -4.18 -1.00 -7.31
N HIS A 72 -3.89 -0.13 -6.34
CA HIS A 72 -2.53 0.34 -6.04
C HIS A 72 -1.63 -0.82 -5.60
N GLU A 73 -2.11 -1.67 -4.70
CA GLU A 73 -1.34 -2.84 -4.26
C GLU A 73 -1.05 -3.81 -5.41
N CYS A 74 -2.00 -4.01 -6.31
CA CYS A 74 -1.78 -4.84 -7.50
C CYS A 74 -0.68 -4.26 -8.41
N LYS A 75 -0.61 -2.94 -8.54
CA LYS A 75 0.46 -2.28 -9.30
C LYS A 75 1.82 -2.46 -8.64
N ILE A 76 1.88 -2.34 -7.33
CA ILE A 76 3.13 -2.57 -6.57
C ILE A 76 3.59 -4.01 -6.78
N SER A 77 2.69 -4.98 -6.66
CA SER A 77 3.01 -6.40 -6.90
C SER A 77 3.57 -6.63 -8.30
N ALA A 78 2.96 -6.02 -9.32
CA ALA A 78 3.42 -6.14 -10.69
C ALA A 78 4.84 -5.59 -10.87
N ARG A 79 5.15 -4.44 -10.26
CA ARG A 79 6.49 -3.85 -10.30
C ARG A 79 7.53 -4.71 -9.60
N ILE A 80 7.20 -5.26 -8.45
CA ILE A 80 8.10 -6.16 -7.72
C ILE A 80 8.40 -7.40 -8.55
N ASN A 81 7.39 -7.98 -9.19
CA ASN A 81 7.54 -9.14 -10.05
C ASN A 81 8.41 -8.83 -11.28
N GLU A 82 8.27 -7.65 -11.87
CA GLU A 82 9.12 -7.22 -12.98
C GLU A 82 10.59 -7.10 -12.55
N LEU A 83 10.84 -6.50 -11.38
CA LEU A 83 12.19 -6.36 -10.83
C LEU A 83 12.80 -7.72 -10.53
N LEU A 84 12.01 -8.64 -9.96
CA LEU A 84 12.46 -10.00 -9.69
C LEU A 84 12.83 -10.72 -11.00
N SER A 85 12.00 -10.62 -12.02
CA SER A 85 12.27 -11.22 -13.33
C SER A 85 13.56 -10.66 -13.94
N GLN A 86 13.80 -9.36 -13.81
CA GLN A 86 15.02 -8.73 -14.30
C GLN A 86 16.25 -9.24 -13.53
N ALA A 87 16.16 -9.35 -12.22
CA ALA A 87 17.24 -9.88 -11.38
C ALA A 87 17.56 -11.35 -11.74
N GLN A 88 16.52 -12.14 -12.05
CA GLN A 88 16.69 -13.52 -12.50
C GLN A 88 17.42 -13.60 -13.82
N LYS A 89 17.06 -12.74 -14.78
CA LYS A 89 17.73 -12.67 -16.11
C LYS A 89 19.20 -12.30 -15.98
N GLU A 90 19.53 -11.42 -15.04
CA GLU A 90 20.91 -10.97 -14.80
C GLU A 90 21.71 -11.94 -13.91
N GLY A 91 21.07 -12.96 -13.36
CA GLY A 91 21.71 -13.87 -12.43
C GLY A 91 22.10 -13.20 -11.11
N ASP A 92 21.41 -12.11 -10.75
CA ASP A 92 21.68 -11.35 -9.53
C ASP A 92 20.94 -11.99 -8.34
N ASN A 93 21.58 -12.96 -7.71
CA ASN A 93 20.97 -13.71 -6.60
C ASN A 93 20.71 -12.86 -5.35
N ALA A 94 21.58 -11.89 -5.08
CA ALA A 94 21.41 -11.02 -3.91
C ALA A 94 20.13 -10.14 -4.06
N THR A 95 19.91 -9.60 -5.24
CA THR A 95 18.70 -8.82 -5.50
C THR A 95 17.45 -9.70 -5.46
N GLN A 96 17.53 -10.92 -6.01
CA GLN A 96 16.41 -11.86 -5.92
C GLN A 96 16.04 -12.16 -4.45
N ASP A 97 17.02 -12.47 -3.63
CA ASP A 97 16.79 -12.73 -2.21
C ASP A 97 16.16 -11.53 -1.51
N PHE A 98 16.67 -10.34 -1.76
CA PHE A 98 16.12 -9.11 -1.20
C PHE A 98 14.66 -8.90 -1.61
N LEU A 99 14.31 -9.12 -2.88
CA LEU A 99 12.97 -8.89 -3.41
C LEU A 99 11.94 -9.92 -2.94
N TRP A 100 12.35 -11.14 -2.61
CA TRP A 100 11.42 -12.19 -2.18
C TRP A 100 10.61 -11.81 -0.95
N GLN A 101 11.15 -11.04 -0.01
CA GLN A 101 10.40 -10.58 1.15
C GLN A 101 9.20 -9.71 0.73
N PHE A 102 9.38 -8.87 -0.29
CA PHE A 102 8.30 -8.01 -0.80
C PHE A 102 7.27 -8.81 -1.60
N VAL A 103 7.70 -9.83 -2.31
CA VAL A 103 6.77 -10.76 -2.99
C VAL A 103 5.83 -11.40 -1.97
N ARG A 104 6.38 -11.89 -0.86
CA ARG A 104 5.57 -12.50 0.20
C ARG A 104 4.64 -11.51 0.87
N GLU A 105 5.14 -10.33 1.19
CA GLU A 105 4.33 -9.27 1.83
C GLU A 105 3.17 -8.84 0.93
N GLN A 106 3.39 -8.75 -0.38
CA GLN A 106 2.34 -8.33 -1.31
C GLN A 106 1.17 -9.30 -1.40
N VAL A 107 1.38 -10.58 -1.18
CA VAL A 107 0.26 -11.54 -1.06
C VAL A 107 -0.69 -11.11 0.06
N ASP A 108 -0.14 -10.75 1.21
CA ASP A 108 -0.93 -10.31 2.35
C ASP A 108 -1.54 -8.92 2.15
N GLU A 109 -0.79 -8.00 1.54
CA GLU A 109 -1.29 -6.65 1.26
C GLU A 109 -2.49 -6.66 0.30
N GLU A 110 -2.42 -7.45 -0.77
CA GLU A 110 -3.54 -7.60 -1.69
C GLU A 110 -4.72 -8.28 -1.01
N ALA A 111 -4.49 -9.32 -0.24
CA ALA A 111 -5.55 -10.04 0.48
C ALA A 111 -6.24 -9.13 1.49
N THR A 112 -5.49 -8.31 2.21
CA THR A 112 -6.03 -7.36 3.19
C THR A 112 -6.91 -6.31 2.51
N ALA A 113 -6.41 -5.68 1.46
CA ALA A 113 -7.17 -4.65 0.74
C ALA A 113 -8.43 -5.22 0.07
N SER A 114 -8.32 -6.38 -0.58
CA SER A 114 -9.44 -7.08 -1.19
C SER A 114 -10.48 -7.49 -0.14
N GLY A 115 -10.05 -7.95 1.02
CA GLY A 115 -10.93 -8.33 2.12
C GLY A 115 -11.73 -7.15 2.66
N ILE A 116 -11.14 -5.97 2.75
CA ILE A 116 -11.84 -4.76 3.18
C ILE A 116 -12.91 -4.37 2.16
N VAL A 117 -12.56 -4.39 0.87
CA VAL A 117 -13.52 -4.13 -0.21
C VAL A 117 -14.72 -5.07 -0.12
N ASP A 118 -14.48 -6.37 0.05
CA ASP A 118 -15.54 -7.36 0.14
C ASP A 118 -16.45 -7.13 1.35
N ARG A 119 -15.87 -6.79 2.50
CA ARG A 119 -16.66 -6.51 3.71
C ARG A 119 -17.54 -5.28 3.55
N ILE A 120 -17.02 -4.21 2.97
CA ILE A 120 -17.80 -3.00 2.72
C ILE A 120 -18.98 -3.31 1.80
N LYS A 121 -18.74 -4.08 0.73
CA LYS A 121 -19.81 -4.48 -0.20
C LYS A 121 -20.91 -5.28 0.48
N ARG A 122 -20.56 -6.12 1.43
CA ARG A 122 -21.54 -7.02 2.11
C ARG A 122 -22.34 -6.33 3.20
N MET A 123 -21.70 -5.37 3.90
CA MET A 123 -22.29 -4.81 5.12
C MET A 123 -23.28 -3.67 4.87
N GLY A 124 -23.17 -2.98 3.76
CA GLY A 124 -23.99 -1.80 3.47
C GLY A 124 -23.63 -0.60 4.35
N ASP A 125 -24.29 0.52 4.10
CA ASP A 125 -23.94 1.82 4.69
C ASP A 125 -24.13 1.90 6.20
N SER A 126 -25.14 1.21 6.73
CA SER A 126 -25.48 1.28 8.17
C SER A 126 -24.40 0.69 9.08
N SER A 127 -23.60 -0.24 8.56
CA SER A 127 -22.54 -0.91 9.35
C SER A 127 -21.16 -0.34 9.08
N LEU A 128 -21.06 0.66 8.21
CA LEU A 128 -19.77 1.21 7.76
C LEU A 128 -18.97 1.87 8.90
N PHE A 129 -19.65 2.58 9.81
CA PHE A 129 -18.99 3.20 10.95
C PHE A 129 -18.49 2.17 11.96
N ASN A 130 -19.17 1.03 12.10
CA ASN A 130 -18.69 -0.06 12.95
C ASN A 130 -17.41 -0.68 12.37
N LEU A 131 -17.37 -0.86 11.05
CA LEU A 131 -16.20 -1.35 10.35
C LEU A 131 -15.02 -0.36 10.48
N ASP A 132 -15.31 0.93 10.33
CA ASP A 132 -14.34 2.00 10.53
C ASP A 132 -13.70 1.93 11.92
N GLU A 133 -14.50 1.80 12.97
CA GLU A 133 -13.99 1.67 14.32
C GLU A 133 -13.11 0.43 14.48
N GLN A 134 -13.50 -0.69 13.90
CA GLN A 134 -12.74 -1.93 13.95
C GLN A 134 -11.36 -1.77 13.30
N TYR A 135 -11.28 -1.15 12.13
CA TYR A 135 -10.00 -0.94 11.44
C TYR A 135 -9.14 0.13 12.10
N GLY A 136 -9.72 1.05 12.84
CA GLY A 136 -8.99 2.03 13.62
C GLY A 136 -8.16 1.43 14.76
N ARG A 137 -8.44 0.18 15.15
CA ARG A 137 -7.68 -0.57 16.15
C ARG A 137 -6.52 -1.36 15.57
N ARG A 138 -6.25 -1.20 14.28
CA ARG A 138 -5.16 -1.88 13.60
C ARG A 138 -3.83 -1.67 14.34
N GLN A 139 -3.15 -2.78 14.60
CA GLN A 139 -1.78 -2.79 15.11
C GLN A 139 -0.82 -3.10 13.96
N GLY A 140 0.24 -2.38 13.88
CA GLY A 140 1.15 -2.70 12.83
C GLY A 140 2.07 -1.70 12.39
#